data_7a47196e05610b47fabfd17125106ccd
#
_entry.id   7a47196e05610b47fabfd17125106ccd
#
_cell.length_a   1.000
_cell.length_b   1.000
_cell.length_c   1.000
_cell.angle_alpha   90.00
_cell.angle_beta   90.00
_cell.angle_gamma   90.00
#
_symmetry.space_group_name_H-M   'P 1'
#
loop_
_entity.id
_entity.type
_entity.pdbx_description
1 polymer ?
#
loop_
_entity_poly.entity_id
_entity_poly.type
_entity_poly.pdbx_seq_one_letter_code
_entity_poly.pdbx_strand_id
1 'polypeptide(L)'
;KCASCRNQRVNACEHNETLGVQRNGAMKEYIVLPWEKVIPAGSLTPKVTALVEPMSVGFHAVSRAQVIDIDVVMVIGCGMVGMGAIVRAALRGATVIAADIDDEKLALAKKMGAAYSVNTIKEDVHQRLQELTGGFGPDVVIEAVGSVPTYQMAINEVAFTGRVACIGYAKSE
;
A
#
# COMPACT_ATOMS: atom_id res chain seq x y z
N LYS A 1 3.61 -27.44 -12.02
CA LYS A 1 3.08 -26.33 -11.20
C LYS A 1 4.05 -26.07 -10.05
N CYS A 2 4.51 -24.81 -9.87
CA CYS A 2 5.37 -24.39 -8.76
C CYS A 2 4.61 -24.40 -7.42
N ALA A 3 5.31 -24.16 -6.31
CA ALA A 3 4.71 -24.15 -4.98
C ALA A 3 3.55 -23.16 -4.87
N SER A 4 3.72 -21.93 -5.40
CA SER A 4 2.67 -20.92 -5.41
C SER A 4 1.42 -21.36 -6.16
N CYS A 5 1.59 -21.99 -7.34
CA CYS A 5 0.45 -22.49 -8.12
C CYS A 5 -0.28 -23.64 -7.43
N ARG A 6 0.45 -24.51 -6.71
CA ARG A 6 -0.17 -25.58 -5.90
C ARG A 6 -1.00 -25.01 -4.75
N ASN A 7 -0.57 -23.90 -4.20
CA ASN A 7 -1.27 -23.17 -3.14
C ASN A 7 -2.32 -22.17 -3.67
N GLN A 8 -2.71 -22.28 -4.94
CA GLN A 8 -3.70 -21.40 -5.61
C GLN A 8 -3.31 -19.91 -5.65
N ARG A 9 -2.02 -19.60 -5.46
CA ARG A 9 -1.47 -18.24 -5.55
C ARG A 9 -0.79 -18.03 -6.89
N VAL A 10 -1.56 -18.13 -7.97
CA VAL A 10 -1.04 -18.05 -9.35
C VAL A 10 -0.42 -16.71 -9.70
N ASN A 11 -0.83 -15.63 -9.03
CA ASN A 11 -0.24 -14.29 -9.15
C ASN A 11 1.23 -14.23 -8.69
N ALA A 12 1.64 -15.14 -7.82
CA ALA A 12 3.02 -15.27 -7.33
C ALA A 12 3.76 -16.47 -7.96
N CYS A 13 3.36 -16.87 -9.17
CA CYS A 13 4.01 -17.97 -9.89
C CYS A 13 5.48 -17.61 -10.17
N GLU A 14 6.41 -18.56 -9.93
CA GLU A 14 7.84 -18.38 -10.21
C GLU A 14 8.15 -18.22 -11.72
N HIS A 15 7.21 -18.62 -12.58
CA HIS A 15 7.29 -18.46 -14.04
C HIS A 15 6.31 -17.38 -14.52
N ASN A 16 5.96 -16.41 -13.66
CA ASN A 16 5.06 -15.34 -14.06
C ASN A 16 5.74 -14.40 -15.06
N GLU A 17 5.03 -14.07 -16.12
CA GLU A 17 5.45 -13.07 -17.10
C GLU A 17 4.50 -11.89 -17.08
N THR A 18 4.96 -10.78 -16.48
CA THR A 18 4.18 -9.55 -16.36
C THR A 18 4.28 -8.73 -17.64
N LEU A 19 3.13 -8.29 -18.15
CA LEU A 19 3.06 -7.36 -19.29
C LEU A 19 3.79 -6.06 -18.97
N GLY A 20 4.64 -5.63 -19.89
CA GLY A 20 5.46 -4.43 -19.73
C GLY A 20 6.75 -4.62 -18.91
N VAL A 21 7.00 -5.86 -18.40
CA VAL A 21 8.23 -6.21 -17.65
C VAL A 21 8.96 -7.35 -18.35
N GLN A 22 8.47 -8.59 -18.27
CA GLN A 22 9.08 -9.75 -18.93
C GLN A 22 8.59 -9.95 -20.37
N ARG A 23 7.46 -9.37 -20.72
CA ARG A 23 6.88 -9.41 -22.06
C ARG A 23 6.32 -8.05 -22.46
N ASN A 24 6.06 -7.87 -23.77
CA ASN A 24 5.55 -6.60 -24.30
C ASN A 24 4.27 -6.15 -23.59
N GLY A 25 4.21 -4.88 -23.19
CA GLY A 25 3.11 -4.25 -22.49
C GLY A 25 1.91 -3.88 -23.38
N ALA A 26 0.98 -3.15 -22.77
CA ALA A 26 -0.28 -2.76 -23.38
C ALA A 26 -0.26 -1.40 -24.12
N MET A 27 0.90 -0.70 -24.19
CA MET A 27 1.03 0.58 -24.91
C MET A 27 1.08 0.34 -26.41
N LYS A 28 -0.03 -0.11 -26.98
CA LYS A 28 -0.22 -0.44 -28.41
C LYS A 28 -1.71 -0.39 -28.77
N GLU A 29 -1.98 -0.34 -30.07
CA GLU A 29 -3.35 -0.22 -30.60
C GLU A 29 -4.20 -1.46 -30.30
N TYR A 30 -3.62 -2.66 -30.39
CA TYR A 30 -4.28 -3.94 -30.11
C TYR A 30 -3.45 -4.81 -29.20
N ILE A 31 -4.10 -5.51 -28.28
CA ILE A 31 -3.48 -6.47 -27.37
C ILE A 31 -4.30 -7.77 -27.34
N VAL A 32 -3.61 -8.90 -27.31
CA VAL A 32 -4.25 -10.21 -27.12
C VAL A 32 -3.98 -10.67 -25.69
N LEU A 33 -5.04 -10.96 -24.97
CA LEU A 33 -5.01 -11.39 -23.56
C LEU A 33 -5.87 -12.66 -23.38
N PRO A 34 -5.54 -13.53 -22.41
CA PRO A 34 -6.48 -14.57 -21.97
C PRO A 34 -7.76 -13.89 -21.45
N TRP A 35 -8.91 -14.34 -21.94
CA TRP A 35 -10.20 -13.71 -21.62
C TRP A 35 -10.49 -13.76 -20.12
N GLU A 36 -9.99 -14.76 -19.39
CA GLU A 36 -10.13 -14.93 -17.94
C GLU A 36 -9.41 -13.82 -17.13
N LYS A 37 -8.50 -13.08 -17.79
CA LYS A 37 -7.78 -11.94 -17.19
C LYS A 37 -8.44 -10.61 -17.50
N VAL A 38 -9.48 -10.60 -18.30
CA VAL A 38 -10.20 -9.38 -18.69
C VAL A 38 -11.38 -9.17 -17.74
N ILE A 39 -11.38 -8.05 -17.03
CA ILE A 39 -12.44 -7.69 -16.10
C ILE A 39 -13.19 -6.50 -16.69
N PRO A 40 -14.52 -6.61 -16.92
CA PRO A 40 -15.32 -5.49 -17.41
C PRO A 40 -15.27 -4.31 -16.42
N ALA A 41 -14.99 -3.12 -16.94
CA ALA A 41 -14.96 -1.89 -16.12
C ALA A 41 -16.36 -1.31 -15.82
N GLY A 42 -17.41 -1.85 -16.43
CA GLY A 42 -18.78 -1.36 -16.27
C GLY A 42 -18.92 0.10 -16.69
N SER A 43 -19.46 0.92 -15.80
CA SER A 43 -19.68 2.36 -16.03
C SER A 43 -18.49 3.24 -15.63
N LEU A 44 -17.35 2.65 -15.20
CA LEU A 44 -16.17 3.42 -14.80
C LEU A 44 -15.57 4.14 -16.01
N THR A 45 -15.20 5.41 -15.82
CA THR A 45 -14.46 6.14 -16.86
C THR A 45 -13.04 5.59 -16.99
N PRO A 46 -12.38 5.72 -18.16
CA PRO A 46 -10.97 5.30 -18.33
C PRO A 46 -10.04 5.89 -17.29
N LYS A 47 -10.25 7.14 -16.88
CA LYS A 47 -9.48 7.84 -15.86
C LYS A 47 -9.60 7.14 -14.48
N VAL A 48 -10.80 6.74 -14.10
CA VAL A 48 -11.04 6.01 -12.84
C VAL A 48 -10.52 4.58 -12.94
N THR A 49 -10.73 3.91 -14.07
CA THR A 49 -10.24 2.54 -14.30
C THR A 49 -8.71 2.46 -14.20
N ALA A 50 -7.99 3.48 -14.64
CA ALA A 50 -6.53 3.54 -14.54
C ALA A 50 -6.02 3.54 -13.09
N LEU A 51 -6.84 3.93 -12.10
CA LEU A 51 -6.47 3.89 -10.68
C LEU A 51 -6.56 2.48 -10.07
N VAL A 52 -7.28 1.57 -10.71
CA VAL A 52 -7.57 0.24 -10.14
C VAL A 52 -6.28 -0.54 -9.86
N GLU A 53 -5.34 -0.53 -10.81
CA GLU A 53 -4.08 -1.27 -10.66
C GLU A 53 -3.26 -0.77 -9.46
N PRO A 54 -2.80 0.50 -9.38
CA PRO A 54 -1.95 0.95 -8.27
C PRO A 54 -2.67 0.90 -6.92
N MET A 55 -3.97 1.17 -6.87
CA MET A 55 -4.73 1.05 -5.63
C MET A 55 -4.87 -0.41 -5.18
N SER A 56 -5.01 -1.35 -6.10
CA SER A 56 -5.12 -2.79 -5.76
C SER A 56 -3.86 -3.31 -5.04
N VAL A 57 -2.69 -2.77 -5.32
CA VAL A 57 -1.44 -3.09 -4.59
C VAL A 57 -1.55 -2.71 -3.12
N GLY A 58 -2.01 -1.49 -2.82
CA GLY A 58 -2.27 -1.04 -1.45
C GLY A 58 -3.36 -1.86 -0.75
N PHE A 59 -4.45 -2.20 -1.45
CA PHE A 59 -5.51 -3.08 -0.95
C PHE A 59 -4.96 -4.47 -0.58
N HIS A 60 -4.08 -5.00 -1.42
CA HIS A 60 -3.44 -6.29 -1.17
C HIS A 60 -2.53 -6.24 0.07
N ALA A 61 -1.75 -5.18 0.23
CA ALA A 61 -0.88 -4.97 1.40
C ALA A 61 -1.68 -5.01 2.72
N VAL A 62 -2.78 -4.26 2.80
CA VAL A 62 -3.69 -4.27 3.96
C VAL A 62 -4.24 -5.67 4.24
N SER A 63 -4.59 -6.41 3.19
CA SER A 63 -5.07 -7.80 3.32
C SER A 63 -3.96 -8.74 3.78
N ARG A 64 -2.72 -8.56 3.30
CA ARG A 64 -1.55 -9.35 3.74
C ARG A 64 -1.15 -9.05 5.16
N ALA A 65 -1.24 -7.80 5.58
CA ALA A 65 -1.00 -7.38 6.96
C ALA A 65 -2.16 -7.76 7.92
N GLN A 66 -3.23 -8.37 7.39
CA GLN A 66 -4.39 -8.82 8.18
C GLN A 66 -4.99 -7.71 9.06
N VAL A 67 -5.05 -6.48 8.52
CA VAL A 67 -5.61 -5.34 9.25
C VAL A 67 -7.05 -5.61 9.67
N ILE A 68 -7.36 -5.29 10.92
CA ILE A 68 -8.70 -5.37 11.53
C ILE A 68 -9.15 -3.98 12.03
N ASP A 69 -10.36 -3.87 12.48
CA ASP A 69 -11.02 -2.60 12.84
C ASP A 69 -10.43 -1.91 14.09
N ILE A 70 -9.82 -2.69 14.99
CA ILE A 70 -9.16 -2.15 16.19
C ILE A 70 -7.72 -1.71 15.97
N ASP A 71 -7.12 -2.03 14.81
CA ASP A 71 -5.72 -1.68 14.51
C ASP A 71 -5.53 -0.17 14.34
N VAL A 72 -4.42 0.34 14.83
CA VAL A 72 -3.83 1.61 14.40
C VAL A 72 -2.84 1.32 13.27
N VAL A 73 -3.10 1.84 12.09
CA VAL A 73 -2.33 1.56 10.87
C VAL A 73 -1.58 2.80 10.43
N MET A 74 -0.25 2.76 10.45
CA MET A 74 0.59 3.78 9.84
C MET A 74 0.88 3.41 8.38
N VAL A 75 0.67 4.34 7.45
CA VAL A 75 1.06 4.19 6.04
C VAL A 75 2.14 5.20 5.72
N ILE A 76 3.35 4.71 5.38
CA ILE A 76 4.50 5.53 5.00
C ILE A 76 4.53 5.67 3.48
N GLY A 77 4.37 6.90 3.00
CA GLY A 77 4.25 7.23 1.59
C GLY A 77 2.79 7.29 1.13
N CYS A 78 2.31 8.50 0.81
CA CYS A 78 0.95 8.79 0.35
C CYS A 78 0.86 8.93 -1.18
N GLY A 79 1.69 8.19 -1.94
CA GLY A 79 1.55 8.03 -3.38
C GLY A 79 0.34 7.15 -3.73
N MET A 80 0.17 6.81 -5.02
CA MET A 80 -0.99 6.04 -5.49
C MET A 80 -1.17 4.70 -4.76
N VAL A 81 -0.08 3.98 -4.51
CA VAL A 81 -0.08 2.68 -3.83
C VAL A 81 -0.42 2.86 -2.34
N GLY A 82 0.27 3.80 -1.66
CA GLY A 82 -0.01 4.10 -0.25
C GLY A 82 -1.43 4.64 -0.04
N MET A 83 -1.94 5.45 -0.97
CA MET A 83 -3.33 5.92 -0.94
C MET A 83 -4.33 4.75 -1.00
N GLY A 84 -4.05 3.73 -1.82
CA GLY A 84 -4.82 2.49 -1.84
C GLY A 84 -4.83 1.79 -0.48
N ALA A 85 -3.67 1.75 0.21
CA ALA A 85 -3.58 1.18 1.56
C ALA A 85 -4.39 2.00 2.58
N ILE A 86 -4.31 3.33 2.54
CA ILE A 86 -5.08 4.25 3.40
C ILE A 86 -6.58 3.99 3.24
N VAL A 87 -7.08 4.02 2.01
CA VAL A 87 -8.50 3.77 1.71
C VAL A 87 -8.94 2.41 2.22
N ARG A 88 -8.16 1.36 1.96
CA ARG A 88 -8.54 0.01 2.35
C ARG A 88 -8.53 -0.19 3.87
N ALA A 89 -7.55 0.36 4.58
CA ALA A 89 -7.48 0.29 6.04
C ALA A 89 -8.66 1.05 6.68
N ALA A 90 -8.96 2.26 6.18
CA ALA A 90 -10.12 3.03 6.63
C ALA A 90 -11.45 2.30 6.37
N LEU A 91 -11.63 1.67 5.20
CA LEU A 91 -12.80 0.85 4.89
C LEU A 91 -12.94 -0.39 5.78
N ARG A 92 -11.87 -0.84 6.44
CA ARG A 92 -11.91 -1.89 7.44
C ARG A 92 -12.23 -1.40 8.84
N GLY A 93 -12.37 -0.09 9.04
CA GLY A 93 -12.64 0.52 10.34
C GLY A 93 -11.39 0.84 11.16
N ALA A 94 -10.19 0.55 10.65
CA ALA A 94 -8.93 0.83 11.33
C ALA A 94 -8.67 2.34 11.47
N THR A 95 -7.96 2.74 12.52
CA THR A 95 -7.47 4.10 12.69
C THR A 95 -6.22 4.30 11.84
N VAL A 96 -6.27 5.16 10.83
CA VAL A 96 -5.17 5.34 9.87
C VAL A 96 -4.37 6.61 10.16
N ILE A 97 -3.04 6.47 10.27
CA ILE A 97 -2.05 7.55 10.34
C ILE A 97 -1.30 7.58 9.00
N ALA A 98 -1.46 8.65 8.24
CA ALA A 98 -0.73 8.87 6.97
C ALA A 98 0.58 9.59 7.24
N ALA A 99 1.70 9.08 6.72
CA ALA A 99 3.02 9.68 6.85
C ALA A 99 3.64 9.94 5.47
N ASP A 100 3.99 11.19 5.17
CA ASP A 100 4.64 11.62 3.92
C ASP A 100 5.48 12.88 4.18
N ILE A 101 6.30 13.28 3.23
CA ILE A 101 7.05 14.55 3.25
C ILE A 101 6.23 15.70 2.64
N ASP A 102 5.16 15.41 1.93
CA ASP A 102 4.38 16.30 1.08
C ASP A 102 3.00 16.60 1.73
N ASP A 103 2.78 17.85 2.09
CA ASP A 103 1.55 18.30 2.76
C ASP A 103 0.30 18.15 1.86
N GLU A 104 0.42 18.29 0.54
CA GLU A 104 -0.73 18.14 -0.36
C GLU A 104 -1.20 16.68 -0.39
N LYS A 105 -0.24 15.74 -0.41
CA LYS A 105 -0.55 14.31 -0.30
C LYS A 105 -1.15 13.95 1.06
N LEU A 106 -0.64 14.54 2.13
CA LEU A 106 -1.19 14.35 3.48
C LEU A 106 -2.63 14.90 3.58
N ALA A 107 -2.89 16.07 2.99
CA ALA A 107 -4.23 16.62 2.92
C ALA A 107 -5.19 15.74 2.11
N LEU A 108 -4.71 15.15 1.01
CA LEU A 108 -5.48 14.17 0.24
C LEU A 108 -5.73 12.89 1.04
N ALA A 109 -4.71 12.38 1.72
CA ALA A 109 -4.81 11.18 2.57
C ALA A 109 -5.90 11.33 3.65
N LYS A 110 -6.01 12.50 4.26
CA LYS A 110 -7.09 12.81 5.22
C LYS A 110 -8.47 12.77 4.54
N LYS A 111 -8.62 13.32 3.35
CA LYS A 111 -9.88 13.24 2.59
C LYS A 111 -10.24 11.80 2.20
N MET A 112 -9.23 10.95 2.04
CA MET A 112 -9.39 9.53 1.67
C MET A 112 -9.56 8.59 2.87
N GLY A 113 -9.61 9.12 4.10
CA GLY A 113 -9.95 8.34 5.29
C GLY A 113 -8.85 8.21 6.34
N ALA A 114 -7.70 8.86 6.19
CA ALA A 114 -6.72 8.93 7.26
C ALA A 114 -7.25 9.81 8.42
N ALA A 115 -7.26 9.28 9.64
CA ALA A 115 -7.64 10.01 10.84
C ALA A 115 -6.58 11.07 11.19
N TYR A 116 -5.31 10.71 11.03
CA TYR A 116 -4.17 11.58 11.34
C TYR A 116 -3.19 11.64 10.19
N SER A 117 -2.38 12.70 10.17
CA SER A 117 -1.27 12.87 9.23
C SER A 117 -0.03 13.33 9.96
N VAL A 118 1.14 12.88 9.51
CA VAL A 118 2.46 13.23 10.05
C VAL A 118 3.37 13.61 8.88
N ASN A 119 3.90 14.83 8.89
CA ASN A 119 4.90 15.25 7.92
C ASN A 119 6.30 14.86 8.42
N THR A 120 6.90 13.86 7.81
CA THR A 120 8.11 13.20 8.31
C THR A 120 9.39 14.04 8.24
N ILE A 121 9.36 15.21 7.60
CA ILE A 121 10.49 16.16 7.59
C ILE A 121 10.23 17.41 8.45
N LYS A 122 8.99 17.62 8.91
CA LYS A 122 8.59 18.80 9.72
C LYS A 122 8.32 18.46 11.17
N GLU A 123 8.04 17.19 11.47
CA GLU A 123 7.63 16.71 12.79
C GLU A 123 8.60 15.62 13.28
N ASP A 124 8.76 15.50 14.59
CA ASP A 124 9.36 14.34 15.21
C ASP A 124 8.35 13.17 15.10
N VAL A 125 8.63 12.25 14.19
CA VAL A 125 7.74 11.13 13.88
C VAL A 125 7.51 10.26 15.11
N HIS A 126 8.57 9.93 15.85
CA HIS A 126 8.48 9.08 17.04
C HIS A 126 7.59 9.72 18.10
N GLN A 127 7.89 10.97 18.48
CA GLN A 127 7.09 11.69 19.46
C GLN A 127 5.62 11.77 19.02
N ARG A 128 5.39 12.09 17.75
CA ARG A 128 4.03 12.24 17.23
C ARG A 128 3.25 10.91 17.26
N LEU A 129 3.89 9.81 16.94
CA LEU A 129 3.28 8.49 17.03
C LEU A 129 2.97 8.09 18.47
N GLN A 130 3.88 8.37 19.43
CA GLN A 130 3.61 8.13 20.85
C GLN A 130 2.36 8.88 21.34
N GLU A 131 2.21 10.14 20.95
CA GLU A 131 1.03 10.95 21.29
C GLU A 131 -0.27 10.36 20.70
N LEU A 132 -0.23 9.93 19.43
CA LEU A 132 -1.40 9.42 18.71
C LEU A 132 -1.82 8.00 19.12
N THR A 133 -0.90 7.21 19.67
CA THR A 133 -1.11 5.79 20.00
C THR A 133 -1.07 5.51 21.51
N GLY A 134 -1.01 6.55 22.33
CA GLY A 134 -0.92 6.38 23.77
C GLY A 134 0.36 5.70 24.26
N GLY A 135 1.47 5.84 23.50
CA GLY A 135 2.77 5.28 23.84
C GLY A 135 3.06 3.89 23.29
N PHE A 136 2.11 3.27 22.54
CA PHE A 136 2.27 1.87 22.09
C PHE A 136 2.84 1.74 20.67
N GLY A 137 2.77 2.80 19.86
CA GLY A 137 3.08 2.73 18.43
C GLY A 137 1.93 2.13 17.60
N PRO A 138 2.02 2.17 16.25
CA PRO A 138 1.01 1.60 15.36
C PRO A 138 1.08 0.05 15.35
N ASP A 139 -0.09 -0.61 15.38
CA ASP A 139 -0.19 -2.08 15.28
C ASP A 139 0.27 -2.62 13.94
N VAL A 140 0.09 -1.82 12.89
CA VAL A 140 0.48 -2.17 11.52
C VAL A 140 1.18 -0.99 10.88
N VAL A 141 2.31 -1.27 10.22
CA VAL A 141 2.98 -0.30 9.35
C VAL A 141 3.00 -0.82 7.92
N ILE A 142 2.51 -0.01 6.99
CA ILE A 142 2.58 -0.28 5.55
C ILE A 142 3.59 0.69 4.93
N GLU A 143 4.72 0.16 4.49
CA GLU A 143 5.78 0.94 3.87
C GLU A 143 5.60 0.93 2.34
N ALA A 144 5.36 2.11 1.73
CA ALA A 144 5.02 2.27 0.32
C ALA A 144 5.96 3.24 -0.44
N VAL A 145 7.16 3.48 0.08
CA VAL A 145 8.18 4.35 -0.53
C VAL A 145 9.33 3.55 -1.14
N GLY A 146 9.87 2.58 -0.40
CA GLY A 146 10.98 1.74 -0.84
C GLY A 146 12.35 2.39 -0.66
N SER A 147 12.60 3.02 0.49
CA SER A 147 13.91 3.60 0.82
C SER A 147 14.42 3.09 2.17
N VAL A 148 15.75 3.11 2.36
CA VAL A 148 16.36 2.67 3.62
C VAL A 148 15.78 3.42 4.82
N PRO A 149 15.66 4.77 4.80
CA PRO A 149 15.09 5.49 5.94
C PRO A 149 13.64 5.09 6.25
N THR A 150 12.81 4.83 5.24
CA THR A 150 11.41 4.46 5.45
C THR A 150 11.25 3.03 5.93
N TYR A 151 12.11 2.10 5.51
CA TYR A 151 12.17 0.75 6.09
C TYR A 151 12.60 0.78 7.56
N GLN A 152 13.64 1.58 7.88
CA GLN A 152 14.08 1.75 9.27
C GLN A 152 12.96 2.35 10.14
N MET A 153 12.30 3.39 9.64
CA MET A 153 11.14 3.99 10.31
C MET A 153 10.05 2.94 10.56
N ALA A 154 9.70 2.14 9.56
CA ALA A 154 8.67 1.11 9.70
C ALA A 154 8.98 0.09 10.78
N ILE A 155 10.26 -0.32 10.92
CA ILE A 155 10.71 -1.30 11.91
C ILE A 155 10.80 -0.67 13.30
N ASN A 156 11.26 0.58 13.39
CA ASN A 156 11.48 1.25 14.69
C ASN A 156 10.17 1.70 15.34
N GLU A 157 9.16 2.05 14.53
CA GLU A 157 7.92 2.64 15.03
C GLU A 157 6.78 1.63 15.24
N VAL A 158 6.87 0.43 14.68
CA VAL A 158 5.83 -0.58 14.85
C VAL A 158 5.73 -1.03 16.32
N ALA A 159 4.51 -1.18 16.82
CA ALA A 159 4.24 -1.67 18.17
C ALA A 159 4.82 -3.08 18.42
N PHE A 160 5.05 -3.43 19.68
CA PHE A 160 5.36 -4.82 20.05
C PHE A 160 4.27 -5.77 19.55
N THR A 161 4.64 -6.89 18.96
CA THR A 161 3.74 -7.85 18.29
C THR A 161 3.06 -7.29 17.02
N GLY A 162 3.43 -6.09 16.59
CA GLY A 162 2.90 -5.44 15.38
C GLY A 162 3.38 -6.11 14.09
N ARG A 163 2.90 -5.60 12.97
CA ARG A 163 3.11 -6.17 11.63
C ARG A 163 3.61 -5.11 10.68
N VAL A 164 4.63 -5.43 9.90
CA VAL A 164 5.14 -4.54 8.84
C VAL A 164 4.88 -5.18 7.47
N ALA A 165 4.26 -4.45 6.56
CA ALA A 165 4.09 -4.83 5.17
C ALA A 165 4.87 -3.88 4.26
N CYS A 166 5.96 -4.36 3.67
CA CYS A 166 6.77 -3.59 2.72
C CYS A 166 6.26 -3.82 1.31
N ILE A 167 5.82 -2.75 0.66
CA ILE A 167 5.38 -2.73 -0.75
C ILE A 167 6.14 -1.71 -1.59
N GLY A 168 6.90 -0.83 -0.94
CA GLY A 168 7.85 0.03 -1.62
C GLY A 168 8.96 -0.79 -2.27
N TYR A 169 9.42 -0.38 -3.46
CA TYR A 169 10.48 -1.07 -4.19
C TYR A 169 11.82 -0.41 -3.90
N ALA A 170 12.68 -1.11 -3.15
CA ALA A 170 14.03 -0.63 -2.87
C ALA A 170 14.90 -0.62 -4.15
N LYS A 171 15.49 0.53 -4.44
CA LYS A 171 16.38 0.72 -5.60
C LYS A 171 17.87 0.55 -5.26
N SER A 172 18.19 0.37 -3.99
CA SER A 172 19.57 0.24 -3.48
C SER A 172 19.72 -1.04 -2.68
N GLU A 173 20.91 -1.61 -2.75
CA GLU A 173 21.36 -2.72 -1.94
C GLU A 173 21.53 -2.33 -0.48
#